data_0a5c79bc5893221980fefd3deae28de1
#
_entry.id   0a5c79bc5893221980fefd3deae28de1
#
_cell.length_a   1.000
_cell.length_b   1.000
_cell.length_c   1.000
_cell.angle_alpha   90.00
_cell.angle_beta   90.00
_cell.angle_gamma   90.00
#
_symmetry.space_group_name_H-M   'P 1'
#
loop_
_entity.id
_entity.type
_entity.pdbx_description
1 polymer ?
#
loop_
_entity_poly.entity_id
_entity_poly.type
_entity_poly.pdbx_seq_one_letter_code
_entity_poly.pdbx_strand_id
1 'polypeptide(L)'
;MVDFNFDKSFKNPTVGIDEVGRGSWAGPVIAGACLLNYNIPLPKNLNDSKKLSPKIRYEIFEELKQTAFFGIGESSNDEIDNYGIQKATFRAMERAYIDLRKKINQKKVSTLLIDGNQDPKLQDTFGADVKLITKGDELSPSIAAASIFAKCTR
;
A
#
# COMPACT_ATOMS: atom_id res chain seq x y z
N MET A 1 -14.47 -11.14 -2.12
CA MET A 1 -14.30 -9.76 -2.63
C MET A 1 -14.12 -8.81 -1.46
N VAL A 2 -13.20 -7.86 -1.58
CA VAL A 2 -12.97 -6.86 -0.53
C VAL A 2 -14.10 -5.84 -0.46
N ASP A 3 -14.39 -5.34 0.72
CA ASP A 3 -15.33 -4.22 0.91
C ASP A 3 -14.82 -3.28 2.00
N PHE A 4 -15.48 -2.12 2.14
CA PHE A 4 -15.04 -1.11 3.11
C PHE A 4 -15.19 -1.53 4.57
N ASN A 5 -15.98 -2.55 4.88
CA ASN A 5 -16.25 -2.92 6.27
C ASN A 5 -14.98 -3.32 7.02
N PHE A 6 -14.07 -4.00 6.35
CA PHE A 6 -12.80 -4.38 6.97
C PHE A 6 -12.02 -3.13 7.41
N ASP A 7 -11.80 -2.20 6.49
CA ASP A 7 -11.04 -0.99 6.80
C ASP A 7 -11.75 -0.10 7.83
N LYS A 8 -13.07 -0.01 7.74
CA LYS A 8 -13.87 0.79 8.69
C LYS A 8 -13.84 0.22 10.10
N SER A 9 -13.50 -1.04 10.29
CA SER A 9 -13.43 -1.65 11.62
C SER A 9 -12.25 -1.13 12.45
N PHE A 10 -11.30 -0.47 11.83
CA PHE A 10 -10.18 0.17 12.52
C PHE A 10 -10.46 1.64 12.75
N LYS A 11 -9.64 2.26 13.61
CA LYS A 11 -9.74 3.70 13.85
C LYS A 11 -9.31 4.44 12.59
N ASN A 12 -10.18 5.27 12.05
CA ASN A 12 -9.95 6.02 10.81
C ASN A 12 -9.39 7.41 11.08
N PRO A 13 -8.66 8.01 10.13
CA PRO A 13 -8.38 7.52 8.77
C PRO A 13 -7.41 6.33 8.76
N THR A 14 -7.67 5.39 7.86
CA THR A 14 -6.91 4.15 7.72
C THR A 14 -6.22 4.12 6.36
N VAL A 15 -4.92 3.88 6.37
CA VAL A 15 -4.10 3.77 5.14
C VAL A 15 -3.63 2.34 4.98
N GLY A 16 -3.76 1.79 3.77
CA GLY A 16 -3.21 0.48 3.42
C GLY A 16 -1.85 0.63 2.77
N ILE A 17 -0.95 -0.30 3.05
CA ILE A 17 0.41 -0.34 2.51
C ILE A 17 0.73 -1.76 2.04
N ASP A 18 1.32 -1.86 0.85
CA ASP A 18 1.81 -3.12 0.30
C ASP A 18 3.00 -2.85 -0.61
N GLU A 19 3.77 -3.91 -0.91
CA GLU A 19 4.96 -3.78 -1.75
C GLU A 19 4.98 -4.83 -2.87
N VAL A 20 5.86 -4.57 -3.84
CA VAL A 20 6.15 -5.47 -4.96
C VAL A 20 7.65 -5.45 -5.23
N GLY A 21 8.17 -6.57 -5.70
CA GLY A 21 9.58 -6.67 -6.10
C GLY A 21 10.49 -7.40 -5.13
N ARG A 22 9.97 -7.89 -4.00
CA ARG A 22 10.81 -8.58 -3.00
C ARG A 22 11.45 -9.87 -3.51
N GLY A 23 10.76 -10.60 -4.36
CA GLY A 23 11.27 -11.86 -4.90
C GLY A 23 11.92 -11.72 -6.27
N SER A 24 12.14 -10.53 -6.73
CA SER A 24 12.65 -10.26 -8.07
C SER A 24 14.17 -10.25 -8.09
N TRP A 25 14.76 -10.79 -9.16
CA TRP A 25 16.21 -10.80 -9.37
C TRP A 25 16.76 -9.43 -9.73
N ALA A 26 15.95 -8.61 -10.34
CA ALA A 26 16.37 -7.30 -10.82
C ALA A 26 15.23 -6.32 -10.62
N GLY A 27 15.60 -5.07 -10.46
CA GLY A 27 14.66 -4.00 -10.28
C GLY A 27 14.44 -3.66 -8.81
N PRO A 28 13.91 -2.48 -8.55
CA PRO A 28 13.70 -1.98 -7.21
C PRO A 28 12.52 -2.64 -6.51
N VAL A 29 12.47 -2.51 -5.18
CA VAL A 29 11.26 -2.74 -4.42
C VAL A 29 10.43 -1.47 -4.49
N ILE A 30 9.16 -1.62 -4.80
CA ILE A 30 8.20 -0.50 -4.81
C ILE A 30 7.10 -0.78 -3.81
N ALA A 31 6.79 0.20 -2.99
CA ALA A 31 5.68 0.16 -2.07
C ALA A 31 4.63 1.19 -2.47
N GLY A 32 3.37 0.83 -2.24
CA GLY A 32 2.25 1.75 -2.38
C GLY A 32 1.60 1.99 -1.03
N ALA A 33 1.08 3.19 -0.84
CA ALA A 33 0.23 3.55 0.29
C ALA A 33 -1.05 4.14 -0.27
N CYS A 34 -2.20 3.78 0.27
CA CYS A 34 -3.48 4.23 -0.26
C CYS A 34 -4.45 4.64 0.84
N LEU A 35 -5.06 5.81 0.66
CA LEU A 35 -6.18 6.28 1.48
C LEU A 35 -7.41 6.37 0.59
N LEU A 36 -8.39 5.51 0.85
CA LEU A 36 -9.61 5.44 0.07
C LEU A 36 -10.64 6.46 0.56
N ASN A 37 -11.50 6.88 -0.36
CA ASN A 37 -12.68 7.67 -0.04
C ASN A 37 -13.88 6.72 0.09
N TYR A 38 -14.39 6.56 1.31
CA TYR A 38 -15.48 5.62 1.58
C TYR A 38 -16.82 6.05 0.97
N ASN A 39 -16.92 7.27 0.49
CA ASN A 39 -18.14 7.75 -0.18
C ASN A 39 -18.20 7.41 -1.67
N ILE A 40 -17.12 6.85 -2.21
CA ILE A 40 -17.04 6.46 -3.61
C ILE A 40 -16.95 4.94 -3.67
N PRO A 41 -17.82 4.26 -4.44
CA PRO A 41 -17.78 2.80 -4.55
C PRO A 41 -16.43 2.30 -5.02
N LEU A 42 -16.03 1.13 -4.52
CA LEU A 42 -14.79 0.48 -4.93
C LEU A 42 -14.87 0.06 -6.40
N PRO A 43 -13.74 0.06 -7.12
CA PRO A 43 -13.70 -0.54 -8.45
C PRO A 43 -14.18 -1.98 -8.44
N LYS A 44 -14.89 -2.37 -9.49
CA LYS A 44 -15.26 -3.78 -9.68
C LYS A 44 -13.97 -4.60 -9.78
N ASN A 45 -14.01 -5.81 -9.25
CA ASN A 45 -12.89 -6.75 -9.29
C ASN A 45 -11.66 -6.30 -8.50
N LEU A 46 -11.80 -5.36 -7.56
CA LEU A 46 -10.71 -5.03 -6.65
C LEU A 46 -10.53 -6.19 -5.67
N ASN A 47 -9.59 -7.06 -6.00
CA ASN A 47 -9.27 -8.25 -5.23
C ASN A 47 -7.75 -8.37 -5.13
N ASP A 48 -7.27 -9.53 -4.69
CA ASP A 48 -5.86 -9.87 -4.73
C ASP A 48 -5.32 -9.60 -6.14
N SER A 49 -4.41 -8.63 -6.24
CA SER A 49 -3.85 -8.19 -7.51
C SER A 49 -3.11 -9.28 -8.26
N LYS A 50 -2.68 -10.35 -7.57
CA LYS A 50 -2.03 -11.50 -8.18
C LYS A 50 -2.97 -12.29 -9.06
N LYS A 51 -4.28 -12.21 -8.79
CA LYS A 51 -5.32 -12.93 -9.56
C LYS A 51 -5.87 -12.12 -10.72
N LEU A 52 -5.46 -10.86 -10.85
CA LEU A 52 -5.93 -9.99 -11.90
C LEU A 52 -5.00 -10.04 -13.11
N SER A 53 -5.58 -10.00 -14.32
CA SER A 53 -4.76 -9.80 -15.52
C SER A 53 -4.13 -8.41 -15.50
N PRO A 54 -2.98 -8.22 -16.18
CA PRO A 54 -2.38 -6.89 -16.26
C PRO A 54 -3.33 -5.82 -16.81
N LYS A 55 -4.17 -6.17 -17.77
CA LYS A 55 -5.15 -5.24 -18.34
C LYS A 55 -6.18 -4.78 -17.31
N ILE A 56 -6.77 -5.73 -16.57
CA ILE A 56 -7.78 -5.41 -15.55
C ILE A 56 -7.13 -4.62 -14.41
N ARG A 57 -5.94 -5.01 -14.01
CA ARG A 57 -5.18 -4.28 -12.98
C ARG A 57 -4.96 -2.83 -13.39
N TYR A 58 -4.59 -2.57 -14.63
CA TYR A 58 -4.37 -1.22 -15.12
C TYR A 58 -5.68 -0.41 -15.16
N GLU A 59 -6.78 -1.03 -15.55
CA GLU A 59 -8.09 -0.35 -15.53
C GLU A 59 -8.49 0.07 -14.11
N ILE A 60 -8.26 -0.81 -13.13
CA ILE A 60 -8.51 -0.49 -11.72
C ILE A 60 -7.59 0.63 -11.25
N PHE A 61 -6.33 0.59 -11.64
CA PHE A 61 -5.36 1.63 -11.32
C PHE A 61 -5.82 3.00 -11.83
N GLU A 62 -6.27 3.08 -13.07
CA GLU A 62 -6.76 4.34 -13.65
C GLU A 62 -8.00 4.86 -12.90
N GLU A 63 -8.91 3.97 -12.52
CA GLU A 63 -10.09 4.35 -11.73
C GLU A 63 -9.68 4.86 -10.34
N LEU A 64 -8.79 4.15 -9.65
CA LEU A 64 -8.34 4.53 -8.31
C LEU A 64 -7.61 5.87 -8.30
N LYS A 65 -6.89 6.20 -9.34
CA LYS A 65 -6.22 7.51 -9.44
C LYS A 65 -7.21 8.68 -9.38
N GLN A 66 -8.45 8.46 -9.77
CA GLN A 66 -9.49 9.48 -9.75
C GLN A 66 -10.19 9.59 -8.39
N THR A 67 -10.12 8.56 -7.56
CA THR A 67 -10.98 8.43 -6.39
C THR A 67 -10.24 8.30 -5.06
N ALA A 68 -8.94 8.05 -5.09
CA ALA A 68 -8.16 7.79 -3.88
C ALA A 68 -6.89 8.65 -3.85
N PHE A 69 -6.38 8.89 -2.64
CA PHE A 69 -5.04 9.41 -2.47
C PHE A 69 -4.05 8.25 -2.38
N PHE A 70 -2.91 8.37 -3.02
CA PHE A 70 -1.89 7.34 -2.95
C PHE A 70 -0.49 7.93 -2.91
N GLY A 71 0.42 7.15 -2.35
CA GLY A 71 1.83 7.47 -2.32
C GLY A 71 2.65 6.29 -2.81
N ILE A 72 3.79 6.57 -3.40
CA ILE A 72 4.72 5.56 -3.91
C ILE A 72 6.07 5.78 -3.26
N GLY A 73 6.69 4.69 -2.83
CA GLY A 73 8.05 4.68 -2.32
C GLY A 73 8.85 3.59 -3.00
N GLU A 74 10.13 3.85 -3.18
CA GLU A 74 11.02 2.93 -3.90
C GLU A 74 12.30 2.75 -3.12
N SER A 75 12.84 1.53 -3.15
CA SER A 75 14.21 1.23 -2.74
C SER A 75 14.96 0.67 -3.92
N SER A 76 16.12 1.25 -4.21
CA SER A 76 16.94 0.88 -5.37
C SER A 76 17.62 -0.47 -5.17
N ASN A 77 18.16 -1.03 -6.27
CA ASN A 77 19.00 -2.21 -6.21
C ASN A 77 20.21 -2.02 -5.28
N ASP A 78 20.81 -0.83 -5.31
CA ASP A 78 21.95 -0.52 -4.43
C ASP A 78 21.55 -0.56 -2.97
N GLU A 79 20.37 -0.05 -2.63
CA GLU A 79 19.86 -0.11 -1.25
C GLU A 79 19.58 -1.55 -0.84
N ILE A 80 19.03 -2.38 -1.74
CA ILE A 80 18.80 -3.79 -1.47
C ILE A 80 20.13 -4.50 -1.20
N ASP A 81 21.13 -4.25 -2.03
CA ASP A 81 22.45 -4.86 -1.89
C ASP A 81 23.15 -4.43 -0.60
N ASN A 82 23.02 -3.16 -0.23
CA ASN A 82 23.72 -2.61 0.94
C ASN A 82 23.03 -2.92 2.27
N TYR A 83 21.71 -2.99 2.31
CA TYR A 83 20.94 -3.08 3.55
C TYR A 83 20.12 -4.36 3.69
N GLY A 84 20.01 -5.16 2.64
CA GLY A 84 19.18 -6.36 2.60
C GLY A 84 17.74 -6.03 2.19
N ILE A 85 17.04 -7.08 1.73
CA ILE A 85 15.70 -6.93 1.17
C ILE A 85 14.67 -6.46 2.20
N GLN A 86 14.78 -6.91 3.44
CA GLN A 86 13.81 -6.53 4.47
C GLN A 86 13.90 -5.05 4.80
N LYS A 87 15.10 -4.53 5.07
CA LYS A 87 15.28 -3.10 5.36
C LYS A 87 14.92 -2.24 4.16
N ALA A 88 15.29 -2.67 2.96
CA ALA A 88 14.93 -1.95 1.75
C ALA A 88 13.42 -1.88 1.56
N THR A 89 12.72 -2.97 1.84
CA THR A 89 11.26 -3.01 1.79
C THR A 89 10.64 -2.02 2.78
N PHE A 90 11.13 -2.00 4.02
CA PHE A 90 10.63 -1.07 5.04
C PHE A 90 10.88 0.39 4.65
N ARG A 91 12.01 0.68 4.03
CA ARG A 91 12.30 2.03 3.52
C ARG A 91 11.35 2.42 2.40
N ALA A 92 11.05 1.50 1.50
CA ALA A 92 10.06 1.75 0.44
C ALA A 92 8.69 2.07 1.03
N MET A 93 8.26 1.32 2.03
CA MET A 93 6.99 1.54 2.73
C MET A 93 6.95 2.90 3.42
N GLU A 94 8.02 3.26 4.11
CA GLU A 94 8.13 4.57 4.77
C GLU A 94 8.04 5.70 3.74
N ARG A 95 8.76 5.58 2.63
CA ARG A 95 8.73 6.57 1.56
C ARG A 95 7.36 6.69 0.92
N ALA A 96 6.65 5.58 0.74
CA ALA A 96 5.29 5.57 0.22
C ALA A 96 4.35 6.33 1.16
N TYR A 97 4.46 6.09 2.46
CA TYR A 97 3.64 6.77 3.45
C TYR A 97 3.95 8.26 3.51
N ILE A 98 5.23 8.63 3.48
CA ILE A 98 5.64 10.05 3.43
C ILE A 98 5.05 10.74 2.19
N ASP A 99 5.14 10.09 1.04
CA ASP A 99 4.58 10.61 -0.21
C ASP A 99 3.06 10.82 -0.12
N LEU A 100 2.35 9.83 0.42
CA LEU A 100 0.91 9.94 0.64
C LEU A 100 0.57 11.11 1.56
N ARG A 101 1.29 11.26 2.67
CA ARG A 101 1.01 12.32 3.64
C ARG A 101 1.19 13.70 3.06
N LYS A 102 2.14 13.88 2.16
CA LYS A 102 2.28 15.16 1.43
C LYS A 102 1.02 15.48 0.62
N LYS A 103 0.44 14.47 -0.02
CA LYS A 103 -0.74 14.65 -0.87
C LYS A 103 -2.00 14.96 -0.08
N ILE A 104 -2.07 14.54 1.18
CA ILE A 104 -3.20 14.84 2.07
C ILE A 104 -2.90 15.99 3.03
N ASN A 105 -1.89 16.82 2.72
CA ASN A 105 -1.50 17.99 3.50
C ASN A 105 -1.17 17.66 4.96
N GLN A 106 -0.49 16.53 5.18
CA GLN A 106 -0.07 16.04 6.51
C GLN A 106 -1.21 15.81 7.50
N LYS A 107 -2.43 15.56 7.01
CA LYS A 107 -3.55 15.20 7.87
C LYS A 107 -3.21 13.93 8.66
N LYS A 108 -3.70 13.87 9.89
CA LYS A 108 -3.44 12.74 10.77
C LYS A 108 -4.04 11.46 10.20
N VAL A 109 -3.24 10.40 10.17
CA VAL A 109 -3.67 9.03 9.88
C VAL A 109 -3.68 8.28 11.21
N SER A 110 -4.75 7.56 11.50
CA SER A 110 -4.89 6.85 12.78
C SER A 110 -4.37 5.44 12.71
N THR A 111 -4.55 4.75 11.58
CA THR A 111 -4.17 3.34 11.44
C THR A 111 -3.46 3.09 10.12
N LEU A 112 -2.38 2.31 10.19
CA LEU A 112 -1.68 1.80 9.01
C LEU A 112 -1.91 0.30 8.95
N LEU A 113 -2.54 -0.17 7.87
CA LEU A 113 -2.72 -1.60 7.61
C LEU A 113 -1.64 -2.03 6.64
N ILE A 114 -0.80 -2.95 7.06
CA ILE A 114 0.35 -3.40 6.26
C ILE A 114 0.17 -4.88 5.94
N ASP A 115 0.27 -5.22 4.66
CA ASP A 115 0.21 -6.61 4.24
C ASP A 115 1.44 -7.35 4.73
N GLY A 116 1.21 -8.50 5.40
CA GLY A 116 2.29 -9.35 5.87
C GLY A 116 2.35 -9.47 7.37
N ASN A 117 3.52 -9.91 7.86
CA ASN A 117 3.75 -10.19 9.28
C ASN A 117 5.03 -9.54 9.83
N GLN A 118 5.63 -8.61 9.09
CA GLN A 118 6.85 -7.92 9.49
C GLN A 118 6.57 -6.45 9.73
N ASP A 119 6.84 -5.97 10.96
CA ASP A 119 6.58 -4.60 11.36
C ASP A 119 7.72 -3.67 10.92
N PRO A 120 7.45 -2.69 10.04
CA PRO A 120 8.47 -1.73 9.61
C PRO A 120 8.73 -0.60 10.62
N LYS A 121 8.10 -0.64 11.81
CA LYS A 121 8.29 0.34 12.88
C LYS A 121 7.81 1.76 12.51
N LEU A 122 6.83 1.86 11.63
CA LEU A 122 6.28 3.16 11.23
C LEU A 122 5.50 3.85 12.35
N GLN A 123 4.98 3.08 13.31
CA GLN A 123 4.29 3.63 14.46
C GLN A 123 5.18 4.58 15.26
N ASP A 124 6.44 4.19 15.48
CA ASP A 124 7.40 5.00 16.23
C ASP A 124 7.74 6.30 15.51
N THR A 125 7.74 6.25 14.16
CA THR A 125 8.11 7.41 13.34
C THR A 125 6.93 8.37 13.13
N PHE A 126 5.72 7.87 12.93
CA PHE A 126 4.59 8.67 12.48
C PHE A 126 3.41 8.73 13.45
N GLY A 127 3.49 8.02 14.58
CA GLY A 127 2.46 8.09 15.62
C GLY A 127 1.14 7.43 15.27
N ALA A 128 1.08 6.63 14.22
CA ALA A 128 -0.11 5.88 13.82
C ALA A 128 -0.03 4.45 14.34
N ASP A 129 -1.17 3.84 14.64
CA ASP A 129 -1.23 2.43 15.01
C ASP A 129 -0.94 1.56 13.78
N VAL A 130 0.01 0.65 13.89
CA VAL A 130 0.35 -0.28 12.81
C VAL A 130 -0.32 -1.62 13.08
N LYS A 131 -1.07 -2.12 12.09
CA LYS A 131 -1.72 -3.42 12.13
C LYS A 131 -1.19 -4.26 10.97
N LEU A 132 -0.62 -5.41 11.29
CA LEU A 132 -0.10 -6.34 10.30
C LEU A 132 -1.21 -7.32 9.92
N ILE A 133 -1.52 -7.39 8.64
CA ILE A 133 -2.65 -8.20 8.15
C ILE A 133 -2.10 -9.25 7.19
N THR A 134 -2.08 -10.51 7.62
CA THR A 134 -1.71 -11.62 6.74
C THR A 134 -2.72 -11.73 5.62
N LYS A 135 -2.24 -11.81 4.38
CA LYS A 135 -3.08 -11.79 3.17
C LYS A 135 -4.02 -10.57 3.14
N GLY A 136 -3.47 -9.44 3.55
CA GLY A 136 -4.25 -8.21 3.67
C GLY A 136 -4.88 -7.74 2.38
N ASP A 137 -4.23 -8.01 1.24
CA ASP A 137 -4.76 -7.66 -0.08
C ASP A 137 -6.03 -8.44 -0.45
N GLU A 138 -6.34 -9.53 0.26
CA GLU A 138 -7.59 -10.27 0.10
C GLU A 138 -8.69 -9.78 1.05
N LEU A 139 -8.34 -9.03 2.08
CA LEU A 139 -9.25 -8.60 3.15
C LEU A 139 -9.51 -7.10 3.14
N SER A 140 -8.47 -6.31 2.95
CA SER A 140 -8.52 -4.85 3.07
C SER A 140 -8.52 -4.19 1.69
N PRO A 141 -9.55 -3.39 1.38
CA PRO A 141 -9.57 -2.66 0.10
C PRO A 141 -8.43 -1.64 0.00
N SER A 142 -8.00 -1.01 1.07
CA SER A 142 -6.88 -0.06 1.01
C SER A 142 -5.56 -0.77 0.77
N ILE A 143 -5.35 -1.97 1.32
CA ILE A 143 -4.17 -2.78 1.00
C ILE A 143 -4.23 -3.28 -0.44
N ALA A 144 -5.40 -3.76 -0.89
CA ALA A 144 -5.57 -4.20 -2.27
C ALA A 144 -5.27 -3.07 -3.25
N ALA A 145 -5.76 -1.86 -2.97
CA ALA A 145 -5.49 -0.68 -3.79
C ALA A 145 -4.00 -0.31 -3.76
N ALA A 146 -3.38 -0.34 -2.60
CA ALA A 146 -1.94 -0.06 -2.47
C ALA A 146 -1.11 -1.03 -3.33
N SER A 147 -1.48 -2.30 -3.32
CA SER A 147 -0.83 -3.32 -4.16
C SER A 147 -0.96 -2.99 -5.65
N ILE A 148 -2.13 -2.56 -6.08
CA ILE A 148 -2.37 -2.13 -7.47
C ILE A 148 -1.45 -0.96 -7.83
N PHE A 149 -1.37 0.07 -6.99
CA PHE A 149 -0.50 1.22 -7.22
C PHE A 149 0.96 0.81 -7.33
N ALA A 150 1.42 -0.06 -6.43
CA ALA A 150 2.81 -0.54 -6.47
C ALA A 150 3.11 -1.31 -7.77
N LYS A 151 2.22 -2.22 -8.15
CA LYS A 151 2.43 -3.06 -9.35
C LYS A 151 2.37 -2.26 -10.65
N CYS A 152 1.47 -1.30 -10.74
CA CYS A 152 1.33 -0.49 -11.95
C CYS A 152 2.40 0.59 -12.07
N THR A 153 3.10 0.92 -10.99
CA THR A 153 4.21 1.86 -10.99
C THR A 153 5.54 1.18 -11.32
N ARG A 154 5.68 -0.08 -10.94
CA ARG A 154 6.89 -0.85 -11.23
C ARG A 154 6.97 -1.20 -12.72
#